data_bc11d96f8cafaa62a53d41abbdb6f0eb
#
_entry.id   bc11d96f8cafaa62a53d41abbdb6f0eb
#
_cell.length_a   1.000
_cell.length_b   1.000
_cell.length_c   1.000
_cell.angle_alpha   90.00
_cell.angle_beta   90.00
_cell.angle_gamma   90.00
#
_symmetry.space_group_name_H-M   'P 1'
#
loop_
_entity.id
_entity.type
_entity.pdbx_description
1 polymer ?
#
loop_
_entity_poly.entity_id
_entity_poly.type
_entity_poly.pdbx_seq_one_letter_code
_entity_poly.pdbx_strand_id
1 'polypeptide(L)'
;MNEQFSRTAQLIGEENVKKLFSKHVIIFGCGGVGGFVVEALARSGIGKISLVDNDSVNISNINRQIIALHSTVGKQKVDVLKNRILDINPNCQVFTFNTFFLPENSHSFDFSQYDYVVDAVDTVTAKIEIIKKSKDENVPIISSMGTGNKLNPLAFKVADISKTNVCPLARVMRNELKKRGISKVKCVYSEELPVIQTQTPASIAFVPSVAGLLIASEVIKDLMK
;
A
#
# COMPACT_ATOMS: atom_id res chain seq x y z
N MET A 1 -25.55 8.72 9.19
CA MET A 1 -24.11 8.58 8.96
C MET A 1 -23.42 8.25 10.28
N ASN A 2 -22.38 7.40 10.29
CA ASN A 2 -21.66 7.10 11.53
C ASN A 2 -20.89 8.36 11.98
N GLU A 3 -21.00 8.75 13.25
CA GLU A 3 -20.41 9.97 13.82
C GLU A 3 -18.89 10.05 13.58
N GLN A 4 -18.20 8.91 13.60
CA GLN A 4 -16.74 8.84 13.38
C GLN A 4 -16.28 9.40 12.02
N PHE A 5 -17.15 9.44 11.01
CA PHE A 5 -16.84 9.97 9.68
C PHE A 5 -17.42 11.37 9.41
N SER A 6 -18.01 12.02 10.43
CA SER A 6 -18.66 13.32 10.28
C SER A 6 -17.73 14.40 9.73
N ARG A 7 -16.49 14.47 10.25
CA ARG A 7 -15.49 15.44 9.77
C ARG A 7 -14.99 15.12 8.36
N THR A 8 -14.90 13.84 8.01
CA THR A 8 -14.59 13.41 6.65
C THR A 8 -15.70 13.85 5.70
N ALA A 9 -16.95 13.63 6.08
CA ALA A 9 -18.10 14.03 5.27
C ALA A 9 -18.22 15.55 5.09
N GLN A 10 -17.87 16.35 6.10
CA GLN A 10 -17.79 17.81 5.96
C GLN A 10 -16.77 18.25 4.91
N LEU A 11 -15.67 17.52 4.77
CA LEU A 11 -14.59 17.84 3.84
C LEU A 11 -14.86 17.38 2.41
N ILE A 12 -15.32 16.12 2.24
CA ILE A 12 -15.46 15.49 0.93
C ILE A 12 -16.91 15.29 0.47
N GLY A 13 -17.89 15.61 1.31
CA GLY A 13 -19.33 15.37 1.07
C GLY A 13 -19.78 13.98 1.50
N GLU A 14 -21.06 13.87 1.91
CA GLU A 14 -21.66 12.60 2.34
C GLU A 14 -21.70 11.53 1.25
N GLU A 15 -21.92 11.94 0.01
CA GLU A 15 -21.99 11.04 -1.15
C GLU A 15 -20.65 10.32 -1.39
N ASN A 16 -19.54 11.06 -1.29
CA ASN A 16 -18.21 10.46 -1.40
C ASN A 16 -17.93 9.49 -0.25
N VAL A 17 -18.33 9.82 0.97
CA VAL A 17 -18.22 8.88 2.11
C VAL A 17 -19.02 7.60 1.85
N LYS A 18 -20.27 7.71 1.37
CA LYS A 18 -21.10 6.54 0.99
C LYS A 18 -20.44 5.74 -0.13
N LYS A 19 -19.85 6.42 -1.13
CA LYS A 19 -19.10 5.79 -2.23
C LYS A 19 -17.92 4.99 -1.69
N LEU A 20 -17.12 5.56 -0.78
CA LEU A 20 -15.98 4.87 -0.17
C LEU A 20 -16.41 3.64 0.65
N PHE A 21 -17.54 3.67 1.32
CA PHE A 21 -18.10 2.52 2.05
C PHE A 21 -18.45 1.33 1.14
N SER A 22 -18.71 1.56 -0.13
CA SER A 22 -18.97 0.48 -1.08
C SER A 22 -17.71 -0.12 -1.69
N LYS A 23 -16.56 0.53 -1.54
CA LYS A 23 -15.30 0.20 -2.22
C LYS A 23 -14.54 -0.94 -1.55
N HIS A 24 -13.88 -1.74 -2.40
CA HIS A 24 -13.01 -2.84 -2.01
C HIS A 24 -11.57 -2.59 -2.50
N VAL A 25 -10.64 -2.44 -1.57
CA VAL A 25 -9.22 -2.21 -1.87
C VAL A 25 -8.40 -3.41 -1.41
N ILE A 26 -7.53 -3.94 -2.29
CA ILE A 26 -6.54 -4.95 -1.92
C ILE A 26 -5.16 -4.33 -1.74
N ILE A 27 -4.47 -4.72 -0.67
CA ILE A 27 -3.13 -4.23 -0.33
C ILE A 27 -2.17 -5.41 -0.25
N PHE A 28 -1.16 -5.42 -1.11
CA PHE A 28 -0.05 -6.35 -1.09
C PHE A 28 1.11 -5.74 -0.31
N GLY A 29 1.53 -6.41 0.78
CA GLY A 29 2.56 -5.95 1.71
C GLY A 29 1.99 -5.11 2.86
N CYS A 30 2.12 -5.64 4.08
CA CYS A 30 1.61 -5.05 5.32
C CYS A 30 2.74 -4.49 6.21
N GLY A 31 3.83 -4.04 5.58
CA GLY A 31 5.01 -3.51 6.25
C GLY A 31 4.91 -2.02 6.60
N GLY A 32 6.08 -1.34 6.55
CA GLY A 32 6.19 0.08 6.92
C GLY A 32 5.41 1.05 6.03
N VAL A 33 5.19 0.70 4.75
CA VAL A 33 4.36 1.48 3.84
C VAL A 33 2.91 1.01 3.91
N GLY A 34 2.67 -0.28 3.63
CA GLY A 34 1.31 -0.82 3.53
C GLY A 34 0.50 -0.70 4.82
N GLY A 35 1.14 -0.81 5.99
CA GLY A 35 0.46 -0.60 7.27
C GLY A 35 -0.14 0.80 7.41
N PHE A 36 0.56 1.84 6.96
CA PHE A 36 0.04 3.21 6.96
C PHE A 36 -0.97 3.48 5.85
N VAL A 37 -0.87 2.77 4.70
CA VAL A 37 -1.95 2.78 3.70
C VAL A 37 -3.24 2.26 4.33
N VAL A 38 -3.18 1.09 4.94
CA VAL A 38 -4.34 0.44 5.58
C VAL A 38 -4.95 1.32 6.67
N GLU A 39 -4.11 1.90 7.54
CA GLU A 39 -4.54 2.83 8.59
C GLU A 39 -5.37 3.99 8.02
N ALA A 40 -4.86 4.65 6.98
CA ALA A 40 -5.53 5.79 6.37
C ALA A 40 -6.81 5.39 5.64
N LEU A 41 -6.83 4.26 4.93
CA LEU A 41 -8.03 3.76 4.23
C LEU A 41 -9.15 3.39 5.21
N ALA A 42 -8.82 2.69 6.31
CA ALA A 42 -9.79 2.34 7.34
C ALA A 42 -10.42 3.59 7.98
N ARG A 43 -9.59 4.62 8.31
CA ARG A 43 -10.02 5.89 8.87
C ARG A 43 -10.79 6.77 7.88
N SER A 44 -10.64 6.54 6.59
CA SER A 44 -11.37 7.24 5.53
C SER A 44 -12.69 6.56 5.16
N GLY A 45 -13.00 5.40 5.75
CA GLY A 45 -14.28 4.72 5.56
C GLY A 45 -14.32 3.77 4.36
N ILE A 46 -13.20 3.20 3.93
CA ILE A 46 -13.23 2.11 2.95
C ILE A 46 -13.98 0.92 3.54
N GLY A 47 -14.98 0.42 2.80
CA GLY A 47 -15.89 -0.61 3.31
C GLY A 47 -15.37 -2.02 3.26
N LYS A 48 -14.43 -2.33 2.34
CA LYS A 48 -13.81 -3.65 2.23
C LYS A 48 -12.32 -3.53 2.01
N ILE A 49 -11.52 -4.25 2.79
CA ILE A 49 -10.06 -4.25 2.71
C ILE A 49 -9.56 -5.70 2.67
N SER A 50 -8.78 -6.03 1.64
CA SER A 50 -8.06 -7.29 1.52
C SER A 50 -6.57 -7.06 1.81
N LEU A 51 -5.99 -7.88 2.68
CA LEU A 51 -4.60 -7.80 3.13
C LEU A 51 -3.83 -9.04 2.68
N VAL A 52 -2.70 -8.86 2.01
CA VAL A 52 -1.84 -9.95 1.55
C VAL A 52 -0.43 -9.73 2.08
N ASP A 53 0.02 -10.60 2.98
CA ASP A 53 1.38 -10.61 3.56
C ASP A 53 1.60 -11.95 4.24
N ASN A 54 2.79 -12.54 4.18
CA ASN A 54 3.11 -13.81 4.80
C ASN A 54 3.95 -13.70 6.07
N ASP A 55 4.36 -12.49 6.44
CA ASP A 55 5.27 -12.27 7.55
C ASP A 55 4.54 -12.22 8.90
N SER A 56 5.30 -12.58 9.93
CA SER A 56 4.99 -12.24 11.31
C SER A 56 5.65 -10.92 11.72
N VAL A 57 5.10 -10.25 12.71
CA VAL A 57 5.70 -9.05 13.31
C VAL A 57 7.01 -9.43 14.00
N ASN A 58 8.09 -8.76 13.61
CA ASN A 58 9.42 -8.91 14.20
C ASN A 58 9.77 -7.70 15.06
N ILE A 59 10.61 -7.92 16.08
CA ILE A 59 11.10 -6.85 16.97
C ILE A 59 11.75 -5.70 16.19
N SER A 60 12.47 -6.01 15.10
CA SER A 60 13.09 -5.02 14.20
C SER A 60 12.10 -4.19 13.38
N ASN A 61 10.82 -4.52 13.41
CA ASN A 61 9.77 -3.77 12.72
C ASN A 61 9.23 -2.60 13.55
N ILE A 62 9.45 -2.60 14.87
CA ILE A 62 8.90 -1.62 15.82
C ILE A 62 9.30 -0.19 15.46
N ASN A 63 10.48 -0.02 14.88
CA ASN A 63 10.98 1.30 14.51
C ASN A 63 10.19 2.02 13.41
N ARG A 64 9.33 1.28 12.63
CA ARG A 64 8.68 1.88 11.45
C ARG A 64 7.33 1.28 11.02
N GLN A 65 6.93 0.13 11.55
CA GLN A 65 5.65 -0.49 11.18
C GLN A 65 4.60 -0.21 12.25
N ILE A 66 3.48 0.40 11.88
CA ILE A 66 2.42 0.82 12.81
C ILE A 66 1.84 -0.32 13.65
N ILE A 67 1.87 -1.54 13.11
CA ILE A 67 1.37 -2.76 13.76
C ILE A 67 2.38 -3.41 14.71
N ALA A 68 3.65 -3.01 14.61
CA ALA A 68 4.72 -3.64 15.35
C ALA A 68 4.87 -2.99 16.75
N LEU A 69 4.41 -3.69 17.75
CA LEU A 69 4.48 -3.35 19.15
C LEU A 69 5.07 -4.56 19.91
N HIS A 70 5.62 -4.36 21.11
CA HIS A 70 6.08 -5.47 21.94
C HIS A 70 4.99 -6.53 22.14
N SER A 71 3.71 -6.11 22.26
CA SER A 71 2.56 -7.00 22.44
C SER A 71 2.13 -7.74 21.15
N THR A 72 2.65 -7.36 19.98
CA THR A 72 2.28 -7.97 18.70
C THR A 72 3.40 -8.78 18.05
N VAL A 73 4.64 -8.73 18.60
CA VAL A 73 5.76 -9.54 18.10
C VAL A 73 5.38 -11.03 18.04
N GLY A 74 5.69 -11.69 16.93
CA GLY A 74 5.37 -13.09 16.65
C GLY A 74 3.99 -13.33 16.05
N LYS A 75 3.07 -12.36 16.07
CA LYS A 75 1.75 -12.49 15.43
C LYS A 75 1.82 -12.21 13.94
N GLN A 76 0.92 -12.83 13.15
CA GLN A 76 0.83 -12.60 11.71
C GLN A 76 0.44 -11.13 11.44
N LYS A 77 1.14 -10.47 10.51
CA LYS A 77 0.91 -9.05 10.19
C LYS A 77 -0.52 -8.79 9.73
N VAL A 78 -1.06 -9.66 8.88
CA VAL A 78 -2.43 -9.53 8.36
C VAL A 78 -3.48 -9.62 9.47
N ASP A 79 -3.27 -10.46 10.49
CA ASP A 79 -4.20 -10.60 11.61
C ASP A 79 -4.14 -9.41 12.57
N VAL A 80 -2.94 -8.88 12.82
CA VAL A 80 -2.78 -7.67 13.64
C VAL A 80 -3.44 -6.47 12.96
N LEU A 81 -3.25 -6.32 11.63
CA LEU A 81 -3.93 -5.26 10.86
C LEU A 81 -5.44 -5.43 10.83
N LYS A 82 -5.94 -6.67 10.65
CA LYS A 82 -7.39 -6.93 10.69
C LYS A 82 -8.01 -6.46 11.99
N ASN A 83 -7.42 -6.83 13.13
CA ASN A 83 -7.92 -6.40 14.44
C ASN A 83 -7.89 -4.88 14.57
N ARG A 84 -6.82 -4.23 14.09
CA ARG A 84 -6.69 -2.78 14.09
C ARG A 84 -7.73 -2.09 13.21
N ILE A 85 -7.99 -2.60 12.00
CA ILE A 85 -9.04 -2.08 11.12
C ILE A 85 -10.40 -2.14 11.80
N LEU A 86 -10.73 -3.30 12.41
CA LEU A 86 -12.02 -3.50 13.06
C LEU A 86 -12.21 -2.63 14.31
N ASP A 87 -11.13 -2.28 15.01
CA ASP A 87 -11.17 -1.32 16.12
C ASP A 87 -11.33 0.13 15.62
N ILE A 88 -10.81 0.47 14.43
CA ILE A 88 -11.01 1.77 13.78
C ILE A 88 -12.37 1.87 13.11
N ASN A 89 -12.76 0.87 12.33
CA ASN A 89 -13.99 0.82 11.56
C ASN A 89 -14.65 -0.55 11.70
N PRO A 90 -15.50 -0.73 12.72
CA PRO A 90 -16.14 -2.03 13.00
C PRO A 90 -17.00 -2.58 11.85
N ASN A 91 -17.45 -1.71 10.93
CA ASN A 91 -18.28 -2.09 9.78
C ASN A 91 -17.45 -2.47 8.55
N CYS A 92 -16.13 -2.36 8.60
CA CYS A 92 -15.26 -2.76 7.49
C CYS A 92 -15.20 -4.29 7.36
N GLN A 93 -15.40 -4.80 6.16
CA GLN A 93 -15.18 -6.21 5.87
C GLN A 93 -13.68 -6.43 5.57
N VAL A 94 -13.01 -7.25 6.37
CA VAL A 94 -11.57 -7.48 6.26
C VAL A 94 -11.27 -8.92 5.88
N PHE A 95 -10.62 -9.09 4.75
CA PHE A 95 -10.14 -10.38 4.23
C PHE A 95 -8.63 -10.46 4.39
N THR A 96 -8.13 -11.57 4.93
CA THR A 96 -6.69 -11.77 5.17
C THR A 96 -6.18 -12.97 4.38
N PHE A 97 -5.06 -12.76 3.68
CA PHE A 97 -4.34 -13.79 2.94
C PHE A 97 -2.92 -13.87 3.50
N ASN A 98 -2.69 -14.85 4.36
CA ASN A 98 -1.36 -15.11 4.93
C ASN A 98 -0.53 -15.91 3.92
N THR A 99 -0.07 -15.21 2.88
CA THR A 99 0.70 -15.82 1.79
C THR A 99 1.65 -14.82 1.15
N PHE A 100 2.74 -15.31 0.61
CA PHE A 100 3.63 -14.53 -0.24
C PHE A 100 3.09 -14.55 -1.66
N PHE A 101 2.78 -13.37 -2.23
CA PHE A 101 2.25 -13.28 -3.59
C PHE A 101 3.39 -13.41 -4.60
N LEU A 102 3.26 -14.37 -5.51
CA LEU A 102 4.21 -14.67 -6.58
C LEU A 102 3.45 -15.05 -7.87
N PRO A 103 4.11 -15.08 -9.04
CA PRO A 103 3.49 -15.53 -10.29
C PRO A 103 2.81 -16.91 -10.18
N GLU A 104 3.42 -17.81 -9.40
CA GLU A 104 2.96 -19.22 -9.25
C GLU A 104 1.58 -19.32 -8.59
N ASN A 105 1.24 -18.37 -7.69
CA ASN A 105 -0.05 -18.36 -6.99
C ASN A 105 -0.95 -17.18 -7.40
N SER A 106 -0.56 -16.39 -8.38
CA SER A 106 -1.33 -15.22 -8.85
C SER A 106 -2.71 -15.58 -9.37
N HIS A 107 -2.87 -16.81 -9.90
CA HIS A 107 -4.15 -17.34 -10.38
C HIS A 107 -5.21 -17.49 -9.27
N SER A 108 -4.80 -17.59 -8.00
CA SER A 108 -5.71 -17.69 -6.85
C SER A 108 -6.35 -16.35 -6.47
N PHE A 109 -5.92 -15.25 -7.09
CA PHE A 109 -6.42 -13.91 -6.83
C PHE A 109 -7.17 -13.38 -8.04
N ASP A 110 -8.47 -13.23 -7.93
CA ASP A 110 -9.31 -12.57 -8.92
C ASP A 110 -9.31 -11.06 -8.63
N PHE A 111 -8.60 -10.28 -9.47
CA PHE A 111 -8.49 -8.84 -9.26
C PHE A 111 -9.76 -8.10 -9.67
N SER A 112 -10.62 -8.68 -10.49
CA SER A 112 -11.86 -8.05 -10.97
C SER A 112 -12.83 -7.69 -9.84
N GLN A 113 -12.70 -8.34 -8.67
CA GLN A 113 -13.51 -8.06 -7.48
C GLN A 113 -13.06 -6.84 -6.65
N TYR A 114 -11.94 -6.20 -7.04
CA TYR A 114 -11.40 -5.05 -6.32
C TYR A 114 -11.59 -3.76 -7.11
N ASP A 115 -11.90 -2.68 -6.42
CA ASP A 115 -11.97 -1.33 -7.00
C ASP A 115 -10.59 -0.69 -7.15
N TYR A 116 -9.61 -1.14 -6.37
CA TYR A 116 -8.25 -0.60 -6.39
C TYR A 116 -7.21 -1.59 -5.85
N VAL A 117 -6.04 -1.59 -6.46
CA VAL A 117 -4.88 -2.39 -6.04
C VAL A 117 -3.79 -1.49 -5.49
N VAL A 118 -3.24 -1.85 -4.32
CA VAL A 118 -2.06 -1.20 -3.75
C VAL A 118 -0.92 -2.20 -3.68
N ASP A 119 0.18 -1.87 -4.34
CA ASP A 119 1.42 -2.62 -4.28
C ASP A 119 2.42 -1.93 -3.34
N ALA A 120 2.61 -2.50 -2.16
CA ALA A 120 3.56 -2.07 -1.14
C ALA A 120 4.59 -3.17 -0.78
N VAL A 121 4.77 -4.17 -1.65
CA VAL A 121 5.81 -5.20 -1.49
C VAL A 121 7.18 -4.65 -1.93
N ASP A 122 8.25 -5.31 -1.53
CA ASP A 122 9.65 -4.95 -1.88
C ASP A 122 10.27 -5.85 -2.95
N THR A 123 9.68 -7.01 -3.22
CA THR A 123 10.16 -8.01 -4.18
C THR A 123 9.77 -7.63 -5.60
N VAL A 124 10.76 -7.45 -6.48
CA VAL A 124 10.55 -7.00 -7.88
C VAL A 124 9.64 -7.96 -8.66
N THR A 125 9.82 -9.27 -8.51
CA THR A 125 9.01 -10.28 -9.21
C THR A 125 7.53 -10.17 -8.83
N ALA A 126 7.24 -10.05 -7.53
CA ALA A 126 5.87 -9.86 -7.05
C ALA A 126 5.26 -8.54 -7.55
N LYS A 127 6.01 -7.42 -7.49
CA LYS A 127 5.56 -6.11 -8.00
C LYS A 127 5.17 -6.17 -9.48
N ILE A 128 5.99 -6.83 -10.31
CA ILE A 128 5.72 -6.96 -11.74
C ILE A 128 4.42 -7.74 -11.96
N GLU A 129 4.24 -8.86 -11.27
CA GLU A 129 3.05 -9.70 -11.42
C GLU A 129 1.78 -9.00 -10.92
N ILE A 130 1.84 -8.30 -9.77
CA ILE A 130 0.72 -7.49 -9.27
C ILE A 130 0.32 -6.41 -10.29
N ILE A 131 1.30 -5.68 -10.84
CA ILE A 131 1.04 -4.63 -11.83
C ILE A 131 0.47 -5.23 -13.12
N LYS A 132 1.08 -6.31 -13.63
CA LYS A 132 0.61 -7.00 -14.83
C LYS A 132 -0.84 -7.44 -14.67
N LYS A 133 -1.15 -8.19 -13.62
CA LYS A 133 -2.49 -8.70 -13.36
C LYS A 133 -3.52 -7.58 -13.20
N SER A 134 -3.18 -6.51 -12.50
CA SER A 134 -4.02 -5.31 -12.39
C SER A 134 -4.32 -4.68 -13.76
N LYS A 135 -3.33 -4.65 -14.67
CA LYS A 135 -3.52 -4.13 -16.03
C LYS A 135 -4.37 -5.06 -16.89
N ASP A 136 -4.13 -6.36 -16.82
CA ASP A 136 -4.85 -7.37 -17.57
C ASP A 136 -6.36 -7.37 -17.21
N GLU A 137 -6.67 -7.12 -15.93
CA GLU A 137 -8.05 -7.06 -15.41
C GLU A 137 -8.63 -5.63 -15.35
N ASN A 138 -7.90 -4.62 -15.86
CA ASN A 138 -8.31 -3.21 -15.90
C ASN A 138 -8.65 -2.60 -14.52
N VAL A 139 -8.01 -3.06 -13.45
CA VAL A 139 -8.18 -2.50 -12.11
C VAL A 139 -7.13 -1.41 -11.86
N PRO A 140 -7.51 -0.23 -11.33
CA PRO A 140 -6.56 0.82 -10.99
C PRO A 140 -5.52 0.34 -9.98
N ILE A 141 -4.26 0.77 -10.16
CA ILE A 141 -3.15 0.39 -9.27
C ILE A 141 -2.27 1.60 -8.94
N ILE A 142 -1.76 1.59 -7.71
CA ILE A 142 -0.63 2.44 -7.28
C ILE A 142 0.45 1.58 -6.64
N SER A 143 1.71 1.81 -7.03
CA SER A 143 2.87 1.04 -6.56
C SER A 143 3.81 1.91 -5.74
N SER A 144 4.24 1.42 -4.58
CA SER A 144 5.30 2.03 -3.78
C SER A 144 6.67 1.69 -4.34
N MET A 145 7.49 2.69 -4.58
CA MET A 145 8.91 2.47 -4.87
C MET A 145 9.74 2.44 -3.57
N GLY A 146 11.06 2.43 -3.68
CA GLY A 146 11.96 2.28 -2.53
C GLY A 146 11.85 3.42 -1.52
N THR A 147 11.66 3.07 -0.25
CA THR A 147 11.60 4.01 0.89
C THR A 147 12.78 3.87 1.85
N GLY A 148 13.63 2.86 1.66
CA GLY A 148 14.80 2.63 2.51
C GLY A 148 15.96 3.60 2.25
N ASN A 149 16.86 3.75 3.25
CA ASN A 149 18.06 4.58 3.21
C ASN A 149 17.78 6.07 2.95
N LYS A 150 16.69 6.59 3.47
CA LYS A 150 16.18 7.96 3.26
C LYS A 150 15.84 8.64 4.58
N LEU A 151 15.93 9.97 4.60
CA LEU A 151 15.60 10.81 5.75
C LEU A 151 14.63 11.95 5.42
N ASN A 152 14.46 12.29 4.14
CA ASN A 152 13.59 13.40 3.74
C ASN A 152 12.22 12.89 3.26
N PRO A 153 11.17 12.92 4.10
CA PRO A 153 9.84 12.50 3.70
C PRO A 153 9.18 13.47 2.69
N LEU A 154 9.65 14.72 2.58
CA LEU A 154 9.13 15.70 1.64
C LEU A 154 9.62 15.46 0.20
N ALA A 155 10.63 14.60 0.01
CA ALA A 155 11.12 14.24 -1.31
C ALA A 155 10.24 13.20 -2.04
N PHE A 156 9.17 12.69 -1.41
CA PHE A 156 8.22 11.79 -2.08
C PHE A 156 7.34 12.52 -3.08
N LYS A 157 7.15 11.87 -4.23
CA LYS A 157 6.27 12.34 -5.31
C LYS A 157 5.39 11.22 -5.82
N VAL A 158 4.23 11.61 -6.33
CA VAL A 158 3.33 10.76 -7.10
C VAL A 158 3.59 11.02 -8.58
N ALA A 159 3.88 9.97 -9.34
CA ALA A 159 4.13 10.09 -10.78
C ALA A 159 3.77 8.81 -11.54
N ASP A 160 3.73 8.90 -12.85
CA ASP A 160 3.85 7.73 -13.71
C ASP A 160 5.26 7.14 -13.59
N ILE A 161 5.37 5.82 -13.58
CA ILE A 161 6.65 5.12 -13.45
C ILE A 161 7.67 5.56 -14.51
N SER A 162 7.21 5.92 -15.72
CA SER A 162 8.06 6.39 -16.80
C SER A 162 8.72 7.75 -16.54
N LYS A 163 8.15 8.53 -15.63
CA LYS A 163 8.62 9.87 -15.24
C LYS A 163 9.47 9.89 -13.97
N THR A 164 9.72 8.72 -13.37
CA THR A 164 10.52 8.62 -12.16
C THR A 164 12.01 8.80 -12.46
N ASN A 165 12.75 9.32 -11.49
CA ASN A 165 14.20 9.49 -11.52
C ASN A 165 14.83 9.01 -10.20
N VAL A 166 16.14 9.11 -10.05
CA VAL A 166 16.93 8.89 -8.82
C VAL A 166 16.73 7.50 -8.18
N CYS A 167 15.50 7.05 -7.92
CA CYS A 167 15.20 5.83 -7.18
C CYS A 167 15.67 4.57 -7.91
N PRO A 168 16.59 3.74 -7.31
CA PRO A 168 17.09 2.53 -7.96
C PRO A 168 16.00 1.49 -8.26
N LEU A 169 15.06 1.27 -7.31
CA LEU A 169 13.95 0.35 -7.53
C LEU A 169 13.04 0.82 -8.67
N ALA A 170 12.73 2.11 -8.73
CA ALA A 170 11.92 2.66 -9.82
C ALA A 170 12.60 2.47 -11.19
N ARG A 171 13.95 2.58 -11.26
CA ARG A 171 14.71 2.31 -12.48
C ARG A 171 14.57 0.85 -12.92
N VAL A 172 14.68 -0.09 -12.00
CA VAL A 172 14.50 -1.52 -12.30
C VAL A 172 13.07 -1.77 -12.80
N MET A 173 12.08 -1.31 -12.06
CA MET A 173 10.66 -1.48 -12.40
C MET A 173 10.33 -0.89 -13.76
N ARG A 174 10.79 0.33 -14.06
CA ARG A 174 10.60 0.99 -15.35
C ARG A 174 11.13 0.16 -16.52
N ASN A 175 12.33 -0.41 -16.36
CA ASN A 175 12.95 -1.26 -17.39
C ASN A 175 12.18 -2.56 -17.58
N GLU A 176 11.82 -3.24 -16.49
CA GLU A 176 11.11 -4.52 -16.55
C GLU A 176 9.66 -4.39 -17.08
N LEU A 177 8.96 -3.32 -16.71
CA LEU A 177 7.62 -3.02 -17.24
C LEU A 177 7.67 -2.67 -18.73
N LYS A 178 8.68 -1.87 -19.16
CA LYS A 178 8.88 -1.54 -20.58
C LYS A 178 9.11 -2.79 -21.45
N LYS A 179 9.93 -3.75 -20.98
CA LYS A 179 10.14 -5.04 -21.68
C LYS A 179 8.85 -5.82 -21.90
N ARG A 180 7.84 -5.63 -21.03
CA ARG A 180 6.54 -6.31 -21.06
C ARG A 180 5.44 -5.48 -21.75
N GLY A 181 5.78 -4.32 -22.31
CA GLY A 181 4.80 -3.42 -22.94
C GLY A 181 3.85 -2.75 -21.94
N ILE A 182 4.13 -2.81 -20.63
CA ILE A 182 3.28 -2.23 -19.59
C ILE A 182 3.64 -0.76 -19.40
N SER A 183 2.65 0.12 -19.49
CA SER A 183 2.78 1.57 -19.34
C SER A 183 1.72 2.14 -18.40
N LYS A 184 1.81 3.45 -18.11
CA LYS A 184 0.84 4.20 -17.30
C LYS A 184 0.62 3.59 -15.90
N VAL A 185 1.71 3.32 -15.18
CA VAL A 185 1.66 2.82 -13.80
C VAL A 185 1.90 3.98 -12.83
N LYS A 186 0.88 4.32 -12.05
CA LYS A 186 1.00 5.31 -10.97
C LYS A 186 1.88 4.76 -9.86
N CYS A 187 2.83 5.56 -9.37
CA CYS A 187 3.69 5.16 -8.25
C CYS A 187 4.01 6.32 -7.31
N VAL A 188 4.37 5.97 -6.08
CA VAL A 188 5.01 6.87 -5.12
C VAL A 188 6.49 6.53 -5.06
N TYR A 189 7.35 7.52 -5.30
CA TYR A 189 8.81 7.38 -5.26
C TYR A 189 9.45 8.61 -4.62
N SER A 190 10.68 8.50 -4.16
CA SER A 190 11.44 9.62 -3.59
C SER A 190 12.54 10.07 -4.55
N GLU A 191 12.73 11.39 -4.65
CA GLU A 191 13.84 12.01 -5.38
C GLU A 191 15.10 12.17 -4.50
N GLU A 192 15.05 11.75 -3.25
CA GLU A 192 16.21 11.72 -2.38
C GLU A 192 17.16 10.59 -2.78
N LEU A 193 18.44 10.90 -2.89
CA LEU A 193 19.49 9.89 -2.98
C LEU A 193 19.59 9.11 -1.67
N PRO A 194 19.93 7.80 -1.70
CA PRO A 194 20.21 7.07 -0.47
C PRO A 194 21.30 7.76 0.35
N VAL A 195 21.01 8.10 1.62
CA VAL A 195 21.99 8.74 2.52
C VAL A 195 23.10 7.79 2.97
N ILE A 196 22.82 6.49 2.91
CA ILE A 196 23.79 5.42 3.17
C ILE A 196 23.58 4.27 2.16
N GLN A 197 24.62 3.46 1.96
CA GLN A 197 24.52 2.22 1.21
C GLN A 197 24.69 1.05 2.17
N THR A 198 23.68 0.19 2.25
CA THR A 198 23.64 -0.98 3.13
C THR A 198 23.12 -2.20 2.35
N GLN A 199 23.51 -3.40 2.75
CA GLN A 199 22.99 -4.64 2.17
C GLN A 199 21.49 -4.76 2.46
N THR A 200 21.08 -4.54 3.72
CA THR A 200 19.68 -4.45 4.12
C THR A 200 19.32 -2.98 4.25
N PRO A 201 18.30 -2.49 3.52
CA PRO A 201 17.90 -1.09 3.59
C PRO A 201 17.58 -0.64 5.01
N ALA A 202 18.27 0.40 5.49
CA ALA A 202 17.95 1.05 6.75
C ALA A 202 16.67 1.88 6.61
N SER A 203 15.98 2.11 7.72
CA SER A 203 14.72 2.85 7.72
C SER A 203 14.46 3.54 9.05
N ILE A 204 13.63 4.57 9.02
CA ILE A 204 13.16 5.34 10.17
C ILE A 204 11.64 5.56 10.05
N ALA A 205 10.97 5.76 11.17
CA ALA A 205 9.51 5.72 11.27
C ALA A 205 8.76 6.61 10.26
N PHE A 206 9.19 7.86 10.09
CA PHE A 206 8.45 8.86 9.32
C PHE A 206 8.61 8.77 7.79
N VAL A 207 9.58 8.01 7.27
CA VAL A 207 9.81 7.92 5.82
C VAL A 207 8.83 6.96 5.15
N PRO A 208 8.76 5.66 5.50
CA PRO A 208 7.79 4.76 4.88
C PRO A 208 6.35 5.11 5.25
N SER A 209 6.11 5.70 6.43
CA SER A 209 4.77 6.13 6.85
C SER A 209 4.22 7.23 5.95
N VAL A 210 5.01 8.25 5.62
CA VAL A 210 4.59 9.32 4.71
C VAL A 210 4.34 8.79 3.31
N ALA A 211 5.17 7.87 2.80
CA ALA A 211 4.90 7.19 1.53
C ALA A 211 3.55 6.45 1.55
N GLY A 212 3.24 5.73 2.64
CA GLY A 212 1.97 5.04 2.82
C GLY A 212 0.77 6.00 2.84
N LEU A 213 0.87 7.11 3.56
CA LEU A 213 -0.19 8.13 3.61
C LEU A 213 -0.40 8.81 2.25
N LEU A 214 0.66 9.07 1.48
CA LEU A 214 0.54 9.59 0.11
C LEU A 214 -0.17 8.60 -0.81
N ILE A 215 0.17 7.31 -0.74
CA ILE A 215 -0.52 6.26 -1.49
C ILE A 215 -2.01 6.25 -1.14
N ALA A 216 -2.35 6.23 0.14
CA ALA A 216 -3.74 6.23 0.59
C ALA A 216 -4.50 7.46 0.09
N SER A 217 -3.88 8.65 0.11
CA SER A 217 -4.49 9.88 -0.40
C SER A 217 -4.85 9.79 -1.88
N GLU A 218 -3.97 9.19 -2.69
CA GLU A 218 -4.23 8.97 -4.12
C GLU A 218 -5.32 7.93 -4.37
N VAL A 219 -5.33 6.83 -3.60
CA VAL A 219 -6.41 5.83 -3.66
C VAL A 219 -7.76 6.48 -3.39
N ILE A 220 -7.88 7.24 -2.30
CA ILE A 220 -9.13 7.92 -1.93
C ILE A 220 -9.57 8.90 -3.02
N LYS A 221 -8.64 9.75 -3.54
CA LYS A 221 -8.95 10.70 -4.61
C LYS A 221 -9.42 10.01 -5.88
N ASP A 222 -8.79 8.89 -6.27
CA ASP A 222 -9.19 8.15 -7.46
C ASP A 222 -10.54 7.46 -7.29
N LEU A 223 -10.82 6.90 -6.11
CA LEU A 223 -12.10 6.24 -5.81
C LEU A 223 -13.29 7.21 -5.69
N MET A 224 -13.04 8.49 -5.44
CA MET A 224 -14.09 9.52 -5.42
C MET A 224 -14.48 10.04 -6.82
N LYS A 225 -13.62 9.88 -7.83
CA LYS A 225 -13.95 10.21 -9.24
C LYS A 225 -15.05 9.30 -9.78
#